data_b382f7f75659560840c8f45800921688
#
_entry.id   b382f7f75659560840c8f45800921688
#
_cell.length_a   1.000
_cell.length_b   1.000
_cell.length_c   1.000
_cell.angle_alpha   90.00
_cell.angle_beta   90.00
_cell.angle_gamma   90.00
#
_symmetry.space_group_name_H-M   'P 1'
#
loop_
_entity.id
_entity.type
_entity.pdbx_description
1 polymer ?
#
loop_
_entity_poly.entity_id
_entity_poly.type
_entity_poly.pdbx_seq_one_letter_code
_entity_poly.pdbx_strand_id
1 'polypeptide(L)'
;MIAWSRDTRLGPLTLTEEDGALTRLLFGGDAPAQARRVETPLLRRAFEELEAYLAGGLREFDLPLHARGTPFQRRCWEALLDIPYGQTRTYAQQAQAVGSPRACRAVGMANHRNPLPILIPCHRVVGSDGSLTGYAGGLWVKRTLLEIEHAWKG
;
A
#
# COMPACT_ATOMS: atom_id res chain seq x y z
N MET A 1 5.21 -18.66 -7.36
CA MET A 1 4.52 -17.36 -7.32
C MET A 1 3.40 -17.35 -8.34
N ILE A 2 2.24 -16.88 -7.95
CA ILE A 2 1.08 -16.73 -8.81
C ILE A 2 0.79 -15.23 -8.93
N ALA A 3 0.39 -14.77 -10.11
CA ALA A 3 0.07 -13.38 -10.33
C ALA A 3 -1.20 -13.22 -11.17
N TRP A 4 -1.89 -12.14 -10.96
CA TRP A 4 -3.03 -11.74 -11.76
C TRP A 4 -3.07 -10.23 -11.91
N SER A 5 -3.47 -9.76 -13.06
CA SER A 5 -3.58 -8.32 -13.34
C SER A 5 -5.00 -7.97 -13.72
N ARG A 6 -5.42 -6.76 -13.35
CA ARG A 6 -6.75 -6.24 -13.69
C ARG A 6 -6.66 -4.74 -13.89
N ASP A 7 -7.42 -4.22 -14.86
CA ASP A 7 -7.58 -2.77 -15.01
C ASP A 7 -8.44 -2.22 -13.88
N THR A 8 -7.99 -1.11 -13.32
CA THR A 8 -8.70 -0.44 -12.24
C THR A 8 -8.79 1.06 -12.53
N ARG A 9 -9.48 1.78 -11.67
CA ARG A 9 -9.53 3.24 -11.71
C ARG A 9 -8.14 3.89 -11.70
N LEU A 10 -7.15 3.20 -11.11
CA LEU A 10 -5.76 3.65 -11.07
C LEU A 10 -4.93 3.16 -12.26
N GLY A 11 -5.56 2.56 -13.26
CA GLY A 11 -4.89 1.85 -14.34
C GLY A 11 -4.68 0.38 -13.99
N PRO A 12 -3.90 -0.35 -14.80
CA PRO A 12 -3.64 -1.76 -14.51
C PRO A 12 -2.88 -1.94 -13.20
N LEU A 13 -3.30 -2.90 -12.40
CA LEU A 13 -2.61 -3.33 -11.19
C LEU A 13 -2.33 -4.83 -11.28
N THR A 14 -1.23 -5.25 -10.69
CA THR A 14 -0.85 -6.67 -10.60
C THR A 14 -0.68 -7.06 -9.13
N LEU A 15 -1.29 -8.16 -8.74
CA LEU A 15 -1.13 -8.75 -7.42
C LEU A 15 -0.40 -10.09 -7.55
N THR A 16 0.48 -10.38 -6.59
CA THR A 16 1.12 -11.68 -6.50
C THR A 16 0.71 -12.41 -5.23
N GLU A 17 0.64 -13.73 -5.34
CA GLU A 17 0.28 -14.63 -4.26
C GLU A 17 1.35 -15.70 -4.10
N GLU A 18 1.74 -15.98 -2.86
CA GLU A 18 2.61 -17.09 -2.50
C GLU A 18 2.14 -17.66 -1.16
N ASP A 19 2.06 -18.99 -1.10
CA ASP A 19 1.70 -19.70 0.13
C ASP A 19 0.40 -19.20 0.77
N GLY A 20 -0.58 -18.87 -0.04
CA GLY A 20 -1.91 -18.45 0.43
C GLY A 20 -2.00 -17.04 0.95
N ALA A 21 -1.01 -16.18 0.69
CA ALA A 21 -1.02 -14.78 1.08
C ALA A 21 -0.59 -13.89 -0.08
N LEU A 22 -1.04 -12.63 -0.05
CA LEU A 22 -0.61 -11.62 -1.01
C LEU A 22 0.79 -11.14 -0.63
N THR A 23 1.68 -11.06 -1.61
CA THR A 23 3.08 -10.71 -1.37
C THR A 23 3.51 -9.40 -2.03
N ARG A 24 2.87 -8.99 -3.13
CA ARG A 24 3.19 -7.74 -3.82
C ARG A 24 1.97 -7.16 -4.50
N LEU A 25 1.92 -5.84 -4.54
CA LEU A 25 1.03 -5.07 -5.42
C LEU A 25 1.91 -4.19 -6.30
N LEU A 26 1.80 -4.36 -7.62
CA LEU A 26 2.59 -3.64 -8.61
C LEU A 26 1.68 -2.72 -9.41
N PHE A 27 2.12 -1.50 -9.65
CA PHE A 27 1.45 -0.57 -10.56
C PHE A 27 1.87 -0.94 -11.99
N GLY A 28 0.89 -1.32 -12.81
CA GLY A 28 1.11 -1.82 -14.15
C GLY A 28 0.53 -3.21 -14.34
N GLY A 29 0.46 -3.64 -15.60
CA GLY A 29 -0.10 -4.93 -15.97
C GLY A 29 0.92 -6.05 -16.14
N ASP A 30 2.20 -5.78 -15.87
CA ASP A 30 3.29 -6.72 -16.10
C ASP A 30 3.60 -7.54 -14.86
N ALA A 31 3.24 -8.81 -14.90
CA ALA A 31 3.60 -9.75 -13.83
C ALA A 31 5.10 -10.06 -13.87
N PRO A 32 5.70 -10.40 -12.70
CA PRO A 32 7.07 -10.91 -12.69
C PRO A 32 7.22 -12.09 -13.64
N ALA A 33 8.36 -12.17 -14.36
CA ALA A 33 8.58 -13.16 -15.40
C ALA A 33 8.43 -14.60 -14.92
N GLN A 34 8.80 -14.88 -13.67
CA GLN A 34 8.69 -16.21 -13.07
C GLN A 34 7.29 -16.53 -12.54
N ALA A 35 6.36 -15.58 -12.56
CA ALA A 35 5.04 -15.79 -12.03
C ALA A 35 4.16 -16.59 -12.99
N ARG A 36 3.37 -17.50 -12.42
CA ARG A 36 2.33 -18.20 -13.14
C ARG A 36 1.05 -17.35 -13.11
N ARG A 37 0.48 -17.08 -14.26
CA ARG A 37 -0.71 -16.22 -14.38
C ARG A 37 -1.98 -17.05 -14.21
N VAL A 38 -2.59 -16.94 -13.05
CA VAL A 38 -3.85 -17.63 -12.72
C VAL A 38 -4.66 -16.73 -11.81
N GLU A 39 -5.95 -16.59 -12.08
CA GLU A 39 -6.86 -15.92 -11.16
C GLU A 39 -7.34 -16.92 -10.09
N THR A 40 -6.63 -16.93 -8.97
CA THR A 40 -7.03 -17.74 -7.83
C THR A 40 -8.22 -17.10 -7.10
N PRO A 41 -8.93 -17.86 -6.23
CA PRO A 41 -9.98 -17.26 -5.40
C PRO A 41 -9.48 -16.10 -4.53
N LEU A 42 -8.26 -16.19 -4.00
CA LEU A 42 -7.67 -15.11 -3.21
C LEU A 42 -7.41 -13.86 -4.07
N LEU A 43 -6.83 -14.02 -5.24
CA LEU A 43 -6.56 -12.89 -6.14
C LEU A 43 -7.84 -12.23 -6.63
N ARG A 44 -8.89 -13.03 -6.93
CA ARG A 44 -10.21 -12.50 -7.28
C ARG A 44 -10.78 -11.66 -6.14
N ARG A 45 -10.77 -12.20 -4.92
CA ARG A 45 -11.27 -11.51 -3.74
C ARG A 45 -10.50 -10.22 -3.47
N ALA A 46 -9.17 -10.25 -3.63
CA ALA A 46 -8.32 -9.08 -3.44
C ALA A 46 -8.67 -7.96 -4.41
N PHE A 47 -8.86 -8.26 -5.68
CA PHE A 47 -9.27 -7.26 -6.67
C PHE A 47 -10.69 -6.75 -6.42
N GLU A 48 -11.61 -7.61 -6.01
CA GLU A 48 -12.97 -7.18 -5.65
C GLU A 48 -12.92 -6.18 -4.48
N GLU A 49 -12.11 -6.45 -3.46
CA GLU A 49 -11.94 -5.53 -2.33
C GLU A 49 -11.25 -4.23 -2.77
N LEU A 50 -10.22 -4.30 -3.62
CA LEU A 50 -9.57 -3.10 -4.16
C LEU A 50 -10.56 -2.23 -4.95
N GLU A 51 -11.36 -2.83 -5.80
CA GLU A 51 -12.36 -2.11 -6.59
C GLU A 51 -13.41 -1.46 -5.68
N ALA A 52 -13.88 -2.17 -4.65
CA ALA A 52 -14.81 -1.62 -3.67
C ALA A 52 -14.19 -0.45 -2.91
N TYR A 53 -12.94 -0.58 -2.50
CA TYR A 53 -12.21 0.50 -1.84
C TYR A 53 -12.07 1.72 -2.74
N LEU A 54 -11.67 1.53 -3.99
CA LEU A 54 -11.49 2.63 -4.94
C LEU A 54 -12.82 3.32 -5.29
N ALA A 55 -13.92 2.60 -5.17
CA ALA A 55 -15.27 3.16 -5.35
C ALA A 55 -15.83 3.85 -4.09
N GLY A 56 -15.07 3.84 -2.99
CA GLY A 56 -15.49 4.43 -1.73
C GLY A 56 -16.39 3.55 -0.87
N GLY A 57 -16.53 2.28 -1.22
CA GLY A 57 -17.44 1.34 -0.55
C GLY A 57 -16.78 0.40 0.45
N LEU A 58 -15.46 0.47 0.60
CA LEU A 58 -14.73 -0.37 1.54
C LEU A 58 -13.67 0.47 2.25
N ARG A 59 -13.57 0.33 3.57
CA ARG A 59 -12.59 1.07 4.37
C ARG A 59 -11.42 0.21 4.83
N GLU A 60 -11.65 -1.06 5.06
CA GLU A 60 -10.64 -1.99 5.57
C GLU A 60 -10.57 -3.22 4.68
N PHE A 61 -9.37 -3.69 4.44
CA PHE A 61 -9.14 -4.93 3.70
C PHE A 61 -9.08 -6.11 4.66
N ASP A 62 -9.74 -7.20 4.29
CA ASP A 62 -9.68 -8.47 5.02
C ASP A 62 -8.98 -9.51 4.16
N LEU A 63 -7.66 -9.35 4.01
CA LEU A 63 -6.85 -10.15 3.11
C LEU A 63 -5.59 -10.61 3.84
N PRO A 64 -5.14 -11.85 3.63
CA PRO A 64 -3.87 -12.30 4.17
C PRO A 64 -2.71 -11.63 3.42
N LEU A 65 -1.89 -10.89 4.15
CA LEU A 65 -0.74 -10.16 3.61
C LEU A 65 0.55 -10.75 4.16
N HIS A 66 1.54 -10.90 3.31
CA HIS A 66 2.89 -11.29 3.71
C HIS A 66 3.91 -10.38 3.05
N ALA A 67 4.22 -9.27 3.70
CA ALA A 67 5.22 -8.31 3.25
C ALA A 67 6.61 -8.76 3.70
N ARG A 68 7.48 -9.06 2.75
CA ARG A 68 8.85 -9.50 3.03
C ARG A 68 9.77 -8.31 3.11
N GLY A 69 10.58 -8.24 4.16
CA GLY A 69 11.55 -7.18 4.36
C GLY A 69 12.37 -7.37 5.61
N THR A 70 13.24 -6.42 5.88
CA THR A 70 14.05 -6.41 7.10
C THR A 70 13.17 -6.22 8.33
N PRO A 71 13.68 -6.55 9.55
CA PRO A 71 12.92 -6.29 10.77
C PRO A 71 12.49 -4.82 10.92
N PHE A 72 13.36 -3.87 10.56
CA PHE A 72 13.03 -2.45 10.60
C PHE A 72 11.92 -2.09 9.61
N GLN A 73 12.02 -2.56 8.35
CA GLN A 73 11.00 -2.34 7.34
C GLN A 73 9.65 -2.90 7.80
N ARG A 74 9.63 -4.11 8.34
CA ARG A 74 8.37 -4.72 8.83
C ARG A 74 7.75 -3.92 9.95
N ARG A 75 8.56 -3.38 10.88
CA ARG A 75 8.04 -2.49 11.94
C ARG A 75 7.42 -1.22 11.34
N CYS A 76 8.06 -0.64 10.33
CA CYS A 76 7.50 0.53 9.65
C CYS A 76 6.17 0.20 8.98
N TRP A 77 6.08 -0.94 8.29
CA TRP A 77 4.84 -1.33 7.62
C TRP A 77 3.72 -1.68 8.60
N GLU A 78 4.05 -2.30 9.73
CA GLU A 78 3.07 -2.53 10.80
C GLU A 78 2.52 -1.22 11.36
N ALA A 79 3.38 -0.22 11.54
CA ALA A 79 2.95 1.10 11.99
C ALA A 79 2.02 1.78 10.98
N LEU A 80 2.21 1.54 9.69
CA LEU A 80 1.29 2.04 8.65
C LEU A 80 -0.10 1.45 8.81
N LEU A 81 -0.20 0.16 9.13
CA LEU A 81 -1.49 -0.51 9.33
C LEU A 81 -2.28 0.07 10.51
N ASP A 82 -1.59 0.73 11.45
CA ASP A 82 -2.23 1.38 12.60
C ASP A 82 -2.80 2.77 12.26
N ILE A 83 -2.55 3.31 11.07
CA ILE A 83 -3.12 4.59 10.66
C ILE A 83 -4.53 4.35 10.14
N PRO A 84 -5.56 4.88 10.83
CA PRO A 84 -6.94 4.63 10.42
C PRO A 84 -7.28 5.24 9.06
N TYR A 85 -8.27 4.66 8.40
CA TYR A 85 -8.88 5.20 7.20
C TYR A 85 -9.30 6.66 7.44
N GLY A 86 -8.98 7.53 6.49
CA GLY A 86 -9.33 8.94 6.57
C GLY A 86 -8.39 9.79 7.41
N GLN A 87 -7.30 9.21 7.93
CA GLN A 87 -6.32 9.93 8.73
C GLN A 87 -4.95 9.89 8.07
N THR A 88 -4.10 10.85 8.44
CA THR A 88 -2.70 10.90 7.98
C THR A 88 -1.77 10.99 9.18
N ARG A 89 -0.51 10.63 8.94
CA ARG A 89 0.60 10.81 9.89
C ARG A 89 1.76 11.43 9.16
N THR A 90 2.61 12.15 9.88
CA THR A 90 3.88 12.63 9.33
C THR A 90 4.94 11.54 9.46
N TYR A 91 6.03 11.68 8.71
CA TYR A 91 7.18 10.76 8.85
C TYR A 91 7.74 10.78 10.27
N ALA A 92 7.76 11.96 10.92
CA ALA A 92 8.20 12.08 12.29
C ALA A 92 7.31 11.30 13.27
N GLN A 93 6.00 11.36 13.08
CA GLN A 93 5.05 10.59 13.89
C GLN A 93 5.24 9.09 13.69
N GLN A 94 5.45 8.65 12.45
CA GLN A 94 5.71 7.25 12.15
C GLN A 94 7.05 6.80 12.78
N ALA A 95 8.09 7.63 12.70
CA ALA A 95 9.38 7.34 13.29
C ALA A 95 9.27 7.16 14.81
N GLN A 96 8.48 7.99 15.49
CA GLN A 96 8.19 7.82 16.90
C GLN A 96 7.46 6.51 17.18
N ALA A 97 6.46 6.18 16.35
CA ALA A 97 5.67 4.96 16.52
C ALA A 97 6.52 3.69 16.43
N VAL A 98 7.59 3.69 15.62
CA VAL A 98 8.49 2.54 15.52
C VAL A 98 9.66 2.58 16.52
N GLY A 99 9.65 3.55 17.44
CA GLY A 99 10.68 3.68 18.46
C GLY A 99 12.00 4.24 17.97
N SER A 100 12.02 4.92 16.83
CA SER A 100 13.23 5.48 16.21
C SER A 100 12.99 6.91 15.77
N PRO A 101 12.79 7.86 16.71
CA PRO A 101 12.34 9.22 16.38
C PRO A 101 13.30 10.02 15.50
N ARG A 102 14.56 9.61 15.41
CA ARG A 102 15.56 10.25 14.55
C ARG A 102 15.68 9.61 13.16
N ALA A 103 14.89 8.57 12.88
CA ALA A 103 15.06 7.76 11.69
C ALA A 103 14.05 8.13 10.56
N CYS A 104 13.68 9.40 10.43
CA CYS A 104 12.70 9.84 9.43
C CYS A 104 13.08 9.43 8.00
N ARG A 105 14.37 9.51 7.64
CA ARG A 105 14.82 9.10 6.30
C ARG A 105 14.69 7.60 6.09
N ALA A 106 15.09 6.82 7.09
CA ALA A 106 14.99 5.35 7.01
C ALA A 106 13.53 4.91 6.96
N VAL A 107 12.65 5.58 7.71
CA VAL A 107 11.20 5.36 7.66
C VAL A 107 10.66 5.69 6.27
N GLY A 108 11.02 6.83 5.71
CA GLY A 108 10.62 7.22 4.35
C GLY A 108 11.09 6.20 3.31
N MET A 109 12.31 5.70 3.43
CA MET A 109 12.83 4.67 2.54
C MET A 109 12.07 3.35 2.70
N ALA A 110 11.75 2.94 3.93
CA ALA A 110 10.96 1.75 4.18
C ALA A 110 9.56 1.88 3.57
N ASN A 111 8.94 3.04 3.68
CA ASN A 111 7.64 3.31 3.05
C ASN A 111 7.73 3.20 1.52
N HIS A 112 8.81 3.72 0.93
CA HIS A 112 9.03 3.64 -0.50
C HIS A 112 9.21 2.18 -0.97
N ARG A 113 9.74 1.32 -0.12
CA ARG A 113 9.97 -0.11 -0.41
C ARG A 113 8.82 -1.02 0.02
N ASN A 114 7.70 -0.46 0.47
CA ASN A 114 6.51 -1.22 0.80
C ASN A 114 6.09 -2.10 -0.38
N PRO A 115 6.07 -3.43 -0.24
CA PRO A 115 5.73 -4.32 -1.36
C PRO A 115 4.23 -4.38 -1.64
N LEU A 116 3.38 -3.89 -0.73
CA LEU A 116 1.93 -3.98 -0.84
C LEU A 116 1.28 -2.60 -0.66
N PRO A 117 1.64 -1.60 -1.49
CA PRO A 117 1.01 -0.28 -1.38
C PRO A 117 -0.51 -0.41 -1.53
N ILE A 118 -1.24 0.54 -1.00
CA ILE A 118 -2.71 0.58 -0.86
C ILE A 118 -3.17 -0.36 0.26
N LEU A 119 -2.81 -1.64 0.20
CA LEU A 119 -3.19 -2.64 1.23
C LEU A 119 -2.46 -2.36 2.54
N ILE A 120 -1.20 -1.96 2.47
CA ILE A 120 -0.44 -1.39 3.59
C ILE A 120 -0.33 0.11 3.30
N PRO A 121 -1.03 0.97 4.05
CA PRO A 121 -1.38 2.32 3.61
C PRO A 121 -0.25 3.35 3.73
N CYS A 122 0.84 3.18 2.99
CA CYS A 122 1.92 4.16 2.96
C CYS A 122 1.50 5.50 2.37
N HIS A 123 0.39 5.56 1.64
CA HIS A 123 -0.18 6.81 1.16
C HIS A 123 -0.69 7.72 2.28
N ARG A 124 -0.92 7.19 3.49
CA ARG A 124 -1.37 7.97 4.66
C ARG A 124 -0.24 8.69 5.38
N VAL A 125 1.00 8.57 4.90
CA VAL A 125 2.13 9.32 5.46
C VAL A 125 2.46 10.49 4.54
N VAL A 126 2.52 11.68 5.13
CA VAL A 126 2.70 12.96 4.41
C VAL A 126 3.84 13.76 5.04
N GLY A 127 4.28 14.81 4.37
CA GLY A 127 5.28 15.73 4.90
C GLY A 127 4.79 16.46 6.15
N SER A 128 5.71 17.02 6.92
CA SER A 128 5.39 17.74 8.16
C SER A 128 4.49 18.96 7.95
N ASP A 129 4.51 19.53 6.75
CA ASP A 129 3.64 20.63 6.33
C ASP A 129 2.34 20.16 5.65
N GLY A 130 2.07 18.84 5.67
CA GLY A 130 0.94 18.24 5.00
C GLY A 130 1.12 18.00 3.51
N SER A 131 2.30 18.33 2.95
CA SER A 131 2.56 18.15 1.52
C SER A 131 2.65 16.68 1.16
N LEU A 132 2.29 16.36 -0.10
CA LEU A 132 2.44 15.01 -0.63
C LEU A 132 3.88 14.82 -1.08
N THR A 133 4.50 13.77 -0.57
CA THR A 133 5.85 13.35 -0.93
C THR A 133 5.80 12.04 -1.69
N GLY A 134 6.92 11.60 -2.23
CA GLY A 134 7.02 10.49 -3.16
C GLY A 134 6.15 9.27 -2.87
N TYR A 135 5.67 8.64 -3.93
CA TYR A 135 4.84 7.45 -3.87
C TYR A 135 5.15 6.58 -5.10
N ALA A 136 5.22 5.25 -4.90
CA ALA A 136 5.61 4.32 -5.97
C ALA A 136 4.70 4.38 -7.20
N GLY A 137 3.41 4.59 -6.99
CA GLY A 137 2.43 4.73 -8.09
C GLY A 137 2.37 6.13 -8.68
N GLY A 138 3.14 7.09 -8.16
CA GLY A 138 3.09 8.50 -8.54
C GLY A 138 2.21 9.34 -7.61
N LEU A 139 2.49 10.64 -7.56
CA LEU A 139 1.78 11.54 -6.65
C LEU A 139 0.28 11.63 -6.93
N TRP A 140 -0.12 11.49 -8.20
CA TRP A 140 -1.55 11.53 -8.55
C TRP A 140 -2.30 10.34 -7.93
N VAL A 141 -1.67 9.17 -7.82
CA VAL A 141 -2.26 8.00 -7.16
C VAL A 141 -2.38 8.27 -5.67
N LYS A 142 -1.32 8.76 -5.03
CA LYS A 142 -1.35 9.10 -3.61
C LYS A 142 -2.46 10.09 -3.29
N ARG A 143 -2.57 11.15 -4.06
CA ARG A 143 -3.63 12.15 -3.92
C ARG A 143 -5.01 11.52 -4.10
N THR A 144 -5.19 10.71 -5.13
CA THR A 144 -6.46 10.04 -5.41
C THR A 144 -6.90 9.16 -4.23
N LEU A 145 -5.98 8.38 -3.66
CA LEU A 145 -6.28 7.53 -2.50
C LEU A 145 -6.70 8.37 -1.29
N LEU A 146 -5.98 9.46 -1.01
CA LEU A 146 -6.32 10.34 0.10
C LEU A 146 -7.65 11.06 -0.12
N GLU A 147 -7.96 11.44 -1.35
CA GLU A 147 -9.26 12.04 -1.70
C GLU A 147 -10.40 11.03 -1.51
N ILE A 148 -10.22 9.78 -1.93
CA ILE A 148 -11.19 8.72 -1.71
C ILE A 148 -11.47 8.57 -0.21
N GLU A 149 -10.43 8.62 0.61
CA GLU A 149 -10.53 8.50 2.06
C GLU A 149 -10.96 9.80 2.75
N HIS A 150 -11.11 10.89 2.01
CA HIS A 150 -11.37 12.23 2.56
C HIS A 150 -10.30 12.71 3.54
N ALA A 151 -9.06 12.22 3.39
CA ALA A 151 -7.95 12.54 4.26
C ALA A 151 -7.13 13.75 3.77
N TRP A 152 -7.36 14.19 2.53
CA TRP A 152 -6.65 15.31 1.94
C TRP A 152 -7.62 16.16 1.12
N LYS A 153 -7.58 17.47 1.35
CA LYS A 153 -8.55 18.40 0.74
C LYS A 153 -7.92 19.44 -0.17
N GLY A 154 -6.73 19.15 -0.66
CA GLY A 154 -6.01 20.03 -1.52
C GLY A 154 -4.99 20.84 -0.81
#